data_e2c1ba0d1690d1924c5723426c319fa5
#
_entry.id   e2c1ba0d1690d1924c5723426c319fa5
#
_cell.length_a   1.000
_cell.length_b   1.000
_cell.length_c   1.000
_cell.angle_alpha   90.00
_cell.angle_beta   90.00
_cell.angle_gamma   90.00
#
_symmetry.space_group_name_H-M   'P 1'
#
loop_
_entity.id
_entity.type
_entity.pdbx_description
1 polymer ?
#
loop_
_entity_poly.entity_id
_entity_poly.type
_entity_poly.pdbx_seq_one_letter_code
_entity_poly.pdbx_strand_id
1 'polypeptide(L)'
;AGAFTTFDDVLRVGRACDQARYMWYEDPFRGGGFSRFAHVKLRELISTPMLMGEHVRGLEAKADTIYTGATDYVRANANADGGITGVMKIAALAEAHGLDVELHGGGLAHRHCMAVLRHANYYELGLVHPEVADTKPPIYPERRWLDELDSVDGNGCVDVPEGPGLGVPFDWDFIDAHKTGETVFE
;
A
#
# COMPACT_ATOMS: atom_id res chain seq x y z
N ALA A 1 -4.45 11.86 0.47
CA ALA A 1 -5.19 11.28 -0.65
C ALA A 1 -6.65 11.05 -0.28
N GLY A 2 -7.54 10.88 -1.26
CA GLY A 2 -8.94 10.55 -1.03
C GLY A 2 -9.80 11.64 -0.36
N ALA A 3 -9.36 12.88 -0.34
CA ALA A 3 -10.06 13.95 0.37
C ALA A 3 -11.06 14.73 -0.50
N PHE A 4 -10.87 14.75 -1.81
CA PHE A 4 -11.60 15.64 -2.70
C PHE A 4 -12.82 14.97 -3.33
N THR A 5 -13.90 15.74 -3.46
CA THR A 5 -15.17 15.26 -4.02
C THR A 5 -15.50 15.86 -5.38
N THR A 6 -14.87 17.00 -5.73
CA THR A 6 -15.10 17.65 -7.01
C THR A 6 -13.91 17.46 -7.95
N PHE A 7 -14.20 17.36 -9.24
CA PHE A 7 -13.14 17.25 -10.27
C PHE A 7 -12.24 18.48 -10.30
N ASP A 8 -12.81 19.65 -10.08
CA ASP A 8 -12.08 20.93 -10.07
C ASP A 8 -11.03 21.01 -8.96
N ASP A 9 -11.39 20.56 -7.73
CA ASP A 9 -10.45 20.52 -6.61
C ASP A 9 -9.30 19.53 -6.88
N VAL A 10 -9.64 18.34 -7.38
CA VAL A 10 -8.66 17.32 -7.75
C VAL A 10 -7.72 17.81 -8.84
N LEU A 11 -8.23 18.46 -9.88
CA LEU A 11 -7.43 19.02 -10.96
C LEU A 11 -6.52 20.15 -10.46
N ARG A 12 -7.03 21.03 -9.59
CA ARG A 12 -6.25 22.13 -9.00
C ARG A 12 -5.06 21.60 -8.20
N VAL A 13 -5.30 20.56 -7.38
CA VAL A 13 -4.22 19.91 -6.61
C VAL A 13 -3.26 19.15 -7.53
N GLY A 14 -3.76 18.43 -8.54
CA GLY A 14 -2.92 17.75 -9.52
C GLY A 14 -1.97 18.70 -10.24
N ARG A 15 -2.44 19.87 -10.64
CA ARG A 15 -1.59 20.93 -11.25
C ARG A 15 -0.56 21.50 -10.27
N ALA A 16 -0.89 21.58 -8.97
CA ALA A 16 0.10 21.96 -7.95
C ALA A 16 1.16 20.84 -7.77
N CYS A 17 0.77 19.57 -7.86
CA CYS A 17 1.71 18.46 -7.89
C CYS A 17 2.66 18.54 -9.10
N ASP A 18 2.15 18.90 -10.30
CA ASP A 18 2.96 19.13 -11.48
C ASP A 18 4.03 20.21 -11.25
N GLN A 19 3.61 21.35 -10.69
CA GLN A 19 4.52 22.46 -10.40
C GLN A 19 5.59 22.09 -9.37
N ALA A 20 5.21 21.31 -8.36
CA ALA A 20 6.11 20.82 -7.31
C ALA A 20 6.93 19.61 -7.75
N ARG A 21 6.64 19.02 -8.92
CA ARG A 21 7.29 17.82 -9.45
C ARG A 21 7.21 16.63 -8.50
N TYR A 22 6.01 16.35 -7.97
CA TYR A 22 5.77 15.18 -7.15
C TYR A 22 5.98 13.90 -7.97
N MET A 23 6.47 12.84 -7.33
CA MET A 23 6.66 11.54 -7.94
C MET A 23 5.34 10.92 -8.39
N TRP A 24 4.32 11.02 -7.55
CA TRP A 24 2.95 10.64 -7.89
C TRP A 24 1.91 11.48 -7.14
N TYR A 25 0.68 11.42 -7.62
CA TYR A 25 -0.52 11.92 -6.97
C TYR A 25 -1.39 10.71 -6.59
N GLU A 26 -1.47 10.41 -5.29
CA GLU A 26 -2.13 9.21 -4.79
C GLU A 26 -3.60 9.44 -4.50
N ASP A 27 -4.44 8.48 -4.95
CA ASP A 27 -5.88 8.39 -4.70
C ASP A 27 -6.58 9.77 -4.65
N PRO A 28 -6.59 10.52 -5.77
CA PRO A 28 -7.00 11.93 -5.79
C PRO A 28 -8.45 12.16 -5.37
N PHE A 29 -9.34 11.21 -5.64
CA PHE A 29 -10.75 11.34 -5.32
C PHE A 29 -11.11 10.63 -3.99
N ARG A 30 -12.18 11.08 -3.36
CA ARG A 30 -12.67 10.51 -2.11
C ARG A 30 -12.97 9.02 -2.25
N GLY A 31 -12.51 8.22 -1.30
CA GLY A 31 -12.53 6.75 -1.34
C GLY A 31 -13.90 6.08 -1.46
N GLY A 32 -15.01 6.74 -1.23
CA GLY A 32 -16.36 6.20 -1.47
C GLY A 32 -16.94 6.55 -2.85
N GLY A 33 -16.27 7.39 -3.62
CA GLY A 33 -16.72 7.90 -4.92
C GLY A 33 -15.75 7.59 -6.05
N PHE A 34 -15.23 6.37 -6.11
CA PHE A 34 -14.26 5.99 -7.13
C PHE A 34 -14.89 5.99 -8.52
N SER A 35 -14.40 6.87 -9.39
CA SER A 35 -14.76 6.92 -10.80
C SER A 35 -13.56 6.72 -11.70
N ARG A 36 -13.46 5.57 -12.37
CA ARG A 36 -12.40 5.32 -13.36
C ARG A 36 -12.38 6.35 -14.47
N PHE A 37 -13.54 6.80 -14.92
CA PHE A 37 -13.64 7.86 -15.95
C PHE A 37 -13.03 9.19 -15.49
N ALA A 38 -13.26 9.57 -14.23
CA ALA A 38 -12.69 10.78 -13.68
C ALA A 38 -11.16 10.69 -13.59
N HIS A 39 -10.63 9.52 -13.22
CA HIS A 39 -9.19 9.29 -13.15
C HIS A 39 -8.54 9.31 -14.55
N VAL A 40 -9.13 8.64 -15.55
CA VAL A 40 -8.66 8.73 -16.95
C VAL A 40 -8.61 10.17 -17.40
N LYS A 41 -9.71 10.92 -17.20
CA LYS A 41 -9.76 12.34 -17.57
C LYS A 41 -8.72 13.19 -16.81
N LEU A 42 -8.46 12.90 -15.55
CA LEU A 42 -7.45 13.61 -14.77
C LEU A 42 -6.05 13.37 -15.33
N ARG A 43 -5.71 12.12 -15.67
CA ARG A 43 -4.42 11.76 -16.28
C ARG A 43 -4.14 12.51 -17.59
N GLU A 44 -5.17 12.84 -18.36
CA GLU A 44 -5.02 13.63 -19.58
C GLU A 44 -4.70 15.12 -19.32
N LEU A 45 -4.93 15.61 -18.11
CA LEU A 45 -4.87 17.03 -17.75
C LEU A 45 -3.73 17.40 -16.80
N ILE A 46 -3.02 16.40 -16.25
CA ILE A 46 -1.86 16.59 -15.38
C ILE A 46 -0.67 15.75 -15.88
N SER A 47 0.54 16.14 -15.47
CA SER A 47 1.78 15.45 -15.83
C SER A 47 2.28 14.54 -14.71
N THR A 48 1.87 14.80 -13.48
CA THR A 48 2.23 13.98 -12.33
C THR A 48 1.58 12.61 -12.45
N PRO A 49 2.34 11.52 -12.43
CA PRO A 49 1.79 10.17 -12.46
C PRO A 49 0.80 9.92 -11.33
N MET A 50 -0.20 9.09 -11.56
CA MET A 50 -1.16 8.72 -10.54
C MET A 50 -0.87 7.34 -9.96
N LEU A 51 -0.92 7.24 -8.64
CA LEU A 51 -0.88 6.00 -7.88
C LEU A 51 -2.26 5.73 -7.32
N MET A 52 -2.83 4.58 -7.66
CA MET A 52 -4.20 4.26 -7.27
C MET A 52 -4.36 2.84 -6.78
N GLY A 53 -5.40 2.65 -5.98
CA GLY A 53 -5.90 1.33 -5.64
C GLY A 53 -5.93 0.98 -4.17
N GLU A 54 -5.60 1.88 -3.26
CA GLU A 54 -5.76 1.64 -1.82
C GLU A 54 -7.20 1.24 -1.48
N HIS A 55 -8.17 1.95 -2.06
CA HIS A 55 -9.59 1.72 -1.84
C HIS A 55 -10.26 0.82 -2.89
N VAL A 56 -9.52 0.38 -3.90
CA VAL A 56 -9.95 -0.58 -4.92
C VAL A 56 -9.43 -1.95 -4.56
N ARG A 57 -10.28 -2.81 -4.03
CA ARG A 57 -9.85 -4.08 -3.46
C ARG A 57 -10.13 -5.25 -4.39
N GLY A 58 -9.22 -6.22 -4.38
CA GLY A 58 -9.33 -7.44 -5.16
C GLY A 58 -8.76 -7.32 -6.58
N LEU A 59 -8.42 -8.48 -7.13
CA LEU A 59 -7.71 -8.59 -8.42
C LEU A 59 -8.52 -8.03 -9.59
N GLU A 60 -9.81 -8.35 -9.64
CA GLU A 60 -10.69 -7.99 -10.76
C GLU A 60 -10.88 -6.48 -10.85
N ALA A 61 -11.13 -5.83 -9.72
CA ALA A 61 -11.31 -4.38 -9.70
C ALA A 61 -10.02 -3.62 -10.04
N LYS A 62 -8.86 -4.16 -9.64
CA LYS A 62 -7.56 -3.62 -10.04
C LYS A 62 -7.28 -3.85 -11.52
N ALA A 63 -7.63 -5.01 -12.05
CA ALA A 63 -7.56 -5.28 -13.49
C ALA A 63 -8.36 -4.26 -14.29
N ASP A 64 -9.60 -3.99 -13.88
CA ASP A 64 -10.44 -2.97 -14.52
C ASP A 64 -9.80 -1.57 -14.48
N THR A 65 -9.14 -1.22 -13.38
CA THR A 65 -8.44 0.06 -13.22
C THR A 65 -7.25 0.18 -14.19
N ILE A 66 -6.48 -0.90 -14.32
CA ILE A 66 -5.35 -0.98 -15.26
C ILE A 66 -5.86 -0.93 -16.70
N TYR A 67 -6.83 -1.78 -17.05
CA TYR A 67 -7.37 -1.86 -18.40
C TYR A 67 -7.98 -0.56 -18.89
N THR A 68 -8.60 0.22 -18.03
CA THR A 68 -9.17 1.51 -18.38
C THR A 68 -8.13 2.62 -18.46
N GLY A 69 -6.88 2.36 -18.10
CA GLY A 69 -5.84 3.38 -18.09
C GLY A 69 -6.04 4.44 -16.99
N ALA A 70 -6.66 4.07 -15.88
CA ALA A 70 -7.00 5.00 -14.82
C ALA A 70 -5.85 5.26 -13.83
N THR A 71 -4.71 4.60 -13.99
CA THR A 71 -3.56 4.71 -13.08
C THR A 71 -2.23 4.56 -13.82
N ASP A 72 -1.15 5.06 -13.23
CA ASP A 72 0.24 4.88 -13.69
C ASP A 72 1.01 3.92 -12.79
N TYR A 73 0.68 3.90 -11.49
CA TYR A 73 1.19 2.96 -10.49
C TYR A 73 0.02 2.26 -9.83
N VAL A 74 0.19 1.01 -9.42
CA VAL A 74 -0.90 0.21 -8.81
C VAL A 74 -0.60 -0.01 -7.33
N ARG A 75 -1.53 0.39 -6.46
CA ARG A 75 -1.48 -0.01 -5.04
C ARG A 75 -1.92 -1.46 -4.88
N ALA A 76 -1.19 -2.21 -4.05
CA ALA A 76 -1.60 -3.52 -3.55
C ALA A 76 -1.39 -3.60 -2.04
N ASN A 77 -2.18 -4.42 -1.36
CA ASN A 77 -2.12 -4.54 0.10
C ASN A 77 -2.45 -5.98 0.52
N ALA A 78 -1.50 -6.66 1.17
CA ALA A 78 -1.68 -8.03 1.62
C ALA A 78 -2.87 -8.19 2.60
N ASN A 79 -3.19 -7.15 3.36
CA ASN A 79 -4.31 -7.18 4.31
C ASN A 79 -5.69 -7.04 3.65
N ALA A 80 -5.75 -6.58 2.39
CA ALA A 80 -7.00 -6.23 1.72
C ALA A 80 -7.21 -6.93 0.37
N ASP A 81 -6.15 -7.48 -0.23
CA ASP A 81 -6.16 -8.01 -1.59
C ASP A 81 -5.92 -9.53 -1.63
N GLY A 82 -6.26 -10.26 -0.57
CA GLY A 82 -6.14 -11.72 -0.54
C GLY A 82 -4.74 -12.24 -0.17
N GLY A 83 -4.06 -11.57 0.75
CA GLY A 83 -2.76 -11.98 1.27
C GLY A 83 -1.62 -11.82 0.28
N ILE A 84 -0.51 -12.48 0.55
CA ILE A 84 0.66 -12.54 -0.34
C ILE A 84 0.28 -13.02 -1.74
N THR A 85 -0.57 -14.05 -1.81
CA THR A 85 -1.03 -14.61 -3.09
C THR A 85 -1.75 -13.57 -3.95
N GLY A 86 -2.62 -12.76 -3.36
CA GLY A 86 -3.34 -11.71 -4.07
C GLY A 86 -2.42 -10.58 -4.53
N VAL A 87 -1.51 -10.13 -3.67
CA VAL A 87 -0.49 -9.13 -4.02
C VAL A 87 0.36 -9.59 -5.20
N MET A 88 0.84 -10.85 -5.19
CA MET A 88 1.66 -11.39 -6.27
C MET A 88 0.90 -11.48 -7.60
N LYS A 89 -0.40 -11.78 -7.59
CA LYS A 89 -1.24 -11.76 -8.79
C LYS A 89 -1.42 -10.35 -9.34
N ILE A 90 -1.66 -9.37 -8.46
CA ILE A 90 -1.79 -7.97 -8.86
C ILE A 90 -0.46 -7.45 -9.41
N ALA A 91 0.64 -7.78 -8.78
CA ALA A 91 1.97 -7.40 -9.25
C ALA A 91 2.28 -7.99 -10.63
N ALA A 92 2.01 -9.27 -10.85
CA ALA A 92 2.19 -9.89 -12.17
C ALA A 92 1.31 -9.25 -13.25
N LEU A 93 0.08 -8.85 -12.90
CA LEU A 93 -0.81 -8.12 -13.79
C LEU A 93 -0.25 -6.73 -14.12
N ALA A 94 0.22 -5.98 -13.13
CA ALA A 94 0.85 -4.67 -13.32
C ALA A 94 2.10 -4.79 -14.22
N GLU A 95 2.99 -5.75 -13.93
CA GLU A 95 4.19 -6.03 -14.73
C GLU A 95 3.85 -6.30 -16.20
N ALA A 96 2.82 -7.12 -16.46
CA ALA A 96 2.36 -7.42 -17.82
C ALA A 96 1.85 -6.21 -18.59
N HIS A 97 1.47 -5.13 -17.89
CA HIS A 97 1.05 -3.85 -18.48
C HIS A 97 2.13 -2.76 -18.42
N GLY A 98 3.34 -3.10 -17.98
CA GLY A 98 4.46 -2.16 -17.86
C GLY A 98 4.26 -1.13 -16.74
N LEU A 99 3.49 -1.47 -15.69
CA LEU A 99 3.23 -0.61 -14.55
C LEU A 99 3.99 -1.11 -13.32
N ASP A 100 4.43 -0.17 -12.49
CA ASP A 100 4.97 -0.49 -11.17
C ASP A 100 3.85 -0.74 -10.17
N VAL A 101 4.15 -1.54 -9.15
CA VAL A 101 3.26 -1.81 -8.03
C VAL A 101 3.87 -1.27 -6.74
N GLU A 102 3.11 -0.45 -6.01
CA GLU A 102 3.51 0.08 -4.71
C GLU A 102 2.63 -0.53 -3.62
N LEU A 103 3.25 -1.13 -2.61
CA LEU A 103 2.49 -1.77 -1.54
C LEU A 103 2.02 -0.72 -0.52
N HIS A 104 0.74 -0.76 -0.17
CA HIS A 104 0.17 0.13 0.83
C HIS A 104 0.29 -0.46 2.23
N GLY A 105 0.90 0.32 3.12
CA GLY A 105 1.17 -0.07 4.49
C GLY A 105 2.36 -1.02 4.62
N GLY A 106 2.75 -1.27 5.85
CA GLY A 106 3.85 -2.13 6.21
C GLY A 106 3.40 -3.52 6.68
N GLY A 107 4.32 -4.23 7.27
CA GLY A 107 4.13 -5.56 7.85
C GLY A 107 4.96 -6.64 7.16
N LEU A 108 5.12 -7.75 7.85
CA LEU A 108 6.02 -8.82 7.41
C LEU A 108 5.64 -9.39 6.04
N ALA A 109 4.34 -9.55 5.75
CA ALA A 109 3.87 -10.02 4.45
C ALA A 109 4.30 -9.07 3.32
N HIS A 110 4.26 -7.76 3.56
CA HIS A 110 4.69 -6.75 2.59
C HIS A 110 6.21 -6.77 2.39
N ARG A 111 7.01 -6.97 3.46
CA ARG A 111 8.46 -7.12 3.35
C ARG A 111 8.85 -8.30 2.45
N HIS A 112 8.19 -9.46 2.62
CA HIS A 112 8.41 -10.62 1.76
C HIS A 112 7.99 -10.36 0.31
N CYS A 113 6.86 -9.71 0.08
CA CYS A 113 6.45 -9.32 -1.28
C CYS A 113 7.48 -8.38 -1.92
N MET A 114 7.88 -7.31 -1.23
CA MET A 114 8.85 -6.34 -1.73
C MET A 114 10.20 -6.99 -2.08
N ALA A 115 10.65 -7.97 -1.30
CA ALA A 115 11.93 -8.65 -1.53
C ALA A 115 12.00 -9.39 -2.88
N VAL A 116 10.86 -9.73 -3.49
CA VAL A 116 10.80 -10.47 -4.76
C VAL A 116 10.25 -9.65 -5.93
N LEU A 117 9.66 -8.48 -5.66
CA LEU A 117 9.11 -7.61 -6.70
C LEU A 117 10.19 -6.68 -7.26
N ARG A 118 10.43 -6.75 -8.57
CA ARG A 118 11.43 -5.91 -9.26
C ARG A 118 10.91 -4.54 -9.67
N HIS A 119 9.61 -4.35 -9.62
CA HIS A 119 8.87 -3.14 -10.04
C HIS A 119 8.04 -2.56 -8.88
N ALA A 120 8.60 -2.63 -7.67
CA ALA A 120 8.12 -1.93 -6.48
C ALA A 120 9.29 -1.10 -5.93
N ASN A 121 9.02 0.16 -5.59
CA ASN A 121 10.09 1.13 -5.36
C ASN A 121 10.30 1.44 -3.87
N TYR A 122 9.23 1.59 -3.10
CA TYR A 122 9.32 2.07 -1.72
C TYR A 122 8.54 1.19 -0.74
N TYR A 123 9.19 0.89 0.38
CA TYR A 123 8.52 0.25 1.51
C TYR A 123 7.86 1.32 2.39
N GLU A 124 6.56 1.17 2.64
CA GLU A 124 5.80 2.12 3.43
C GLU A 124 5.75 1.70 4.91
N LEU A 125 6.29 2.53 5.80
CA LEU A 125 6.26 2.28 7.25
C LEU A 125 4.92 2.63 7.91
N GLY A 126 4.13 3.52 7.31
CA GLY A 126 2.89 4.01 7.89
C GLY A 126 3.11 4.79 9.19
N LEU A 127 4.14 5.65 9.21
CA LEU A 127 4.47 6.44 10.38
C LEU A 127 3.39 7.47 10.69
N VAL A 128 3.12 7.67 11.98
CA VAL A 128 2.22 8.68 12.50
C VAL A 128 2.98 9.73 13.30
N HIS A 129 2.37 10.90 13.55
CA HIS A 129 2.97 11.93 14.36
C HIS A 129 3.32 11.40 15.77
N PRO A 130 4.47 11.76 16.37
CA PRO A 130 4.89 11.23 17.68
C PRO A 130 3.91 11.46 18.84
N GLU A 131 3.05 12.47 18.73
CA GLU A 131 2.01 12.75 19.73
C GLU A 131 0.76 11.88 19.56
N VAL A 132 0.64 11.12 18.47
CA VAL A 132 -0.44 10.16 18.27
C VAL A 132 -0.02 8.86 18.93
N ALA A 133 -0.86 8.33 19.79
CA ALA A 133 -0.60 7.04 20.43
C ALA A 133 -0.34 5.96 19.37
N ASP A 134 0.75 5.24 19.50
CA ASP A 134 1.04 4.11 18.64
C ASP A 134 -0.04 3.05 18.83
N THR A 135 -0.73 2.74 17.75
CA THR A 135 -1.80 1.74 17.77
C THR A 135 -1.31 0.35 17.37
N LYS A 136 -0.02 0.21 17.03
CA LYS A 136 0.55 -1.08 16.66
C LYS A 136 0.78 -1.91 17.92
N PRO A 137 0.05 -3.03 18.09
CA PRO A 137 0.26 -3.90 19.26
C PRO A 137 1.64 -4.56 19.17
N PRO A 138 2.36 -4.71 20.30
CA PRO A 138 3.70 -5.30 20.31
C PRO A 138 3.63 -6.84 20.22
N ILE A 139 3.06 -7.34 19.13
CA ILE A 139 2.87 -8.77 18.87
C ILE A 139 4.15 -9.52 18.51
N TYR A 140 5.26 -8.81 18.35
CA TYR A 140 6.58 -9.37 18.09
C TYR A 140 7.53 -9.04 19.22
N PRO A 141 8.38 -9.98 19.68
CA PRO A 141 9.36 -9.72 20.73
C PRO A 141 10.39 -8.64 20.36
N GLU A 142 10.70 -8.51 19.08
CA GLU A 142 11.67 -7.53 18.61
C GLU A 142 10.96 -6.36 17.90
N ARG A 143 11.23 -5.13 18.36
CA ARG A 143 10.60 -3.91 17.83
C ARG A 143 10.89 -3.66 16.34
N ARG A 144 12.04 -4.08 15.82
CA ARG A 144 12.38 -3.92 14.39
C ARG A 144 11.35 -4.54 13.44
N TRP A 145 10.47 -5.40 13.93
CA TRP A 145 9.39 -5.99 13.14
C TRP A 145 8.07 -5.20 13.18
N LEU A 146 8.01 -4.10 13.94
CA LEU A 146 6.80 -3.29 14.11
C LEU A 146 6.66 -2.14 13.10
N ASP A 147 7.58 -2.00 12.15
CA ASP A 147 7.59 -0.91 11.15
C ASP A 147 7.61 0.49 11.78
N GLU A 148 8.48 0.67 12.76
CA GLU A 148 8.85 1.94 13.36
C GLU A 148 10.14 2.48 12.72
N LEU A 149 10.53 3.72 13.05
CA LEU A 149 11.79 4.29 12.55
C LEU A 149 13.01 3.43 12.88
N ASP A 150 13.02 2.80 14.06
CA ASP A 150 14.09 1.89 14.48
C ASP A 150 14.17 0.60 13.63
N SER A 151 13.17 0.36 12.77
CA SER A 151 13.19 -0.75 11.82
C SER A 151 14.04 -0.47 10.58
N VAL A 152 14.47 0.79 10.38
CA VAL A 152 15.23 1.24 9.21
C VAL A 152 16.71 1.24 9.54
N ASP A 153 17.50 0.57 8.71
CA ASP A 153 18.95 0.52 8.84
C ASP A 153 19.65 1.82 8.35
N GLY A 154 20.96 1.86 8.49
CA GLY A 154 21.77 3.02 8.05
C GLY A 154 21.79 3.26 6.53
N ASN A 155 21.27 2.35 5.73
CA ASN A 155 21.14 2.46 4.28
C ASN A 155 19.70 2.86 3.85
N GLY A 156 18.79 3.02 4.81
CA GLY A 156 17.38 3.32 4.53
C GLY A 156 16.54 2.09 4.18
N CYS A 157 17.00 0.90 4.56
CA CYS A 157 16.33 -0.37 4.28
C CYS A 157 15.69 -0.98 5.54
N VAL A 158 14.72 -1.84 5.35
CA VAL A 158 14.14 -2.68 6.39
C VAL A 158 14.53 -4.14 6.14
N ASP A 159 14.78 -4.89 7.21
CA ASP A 159 15.11 -6.30 7.12
C ASP A 159 13.92 -7.14 6.63
N VAL A 160 14.22 -8.16 5.84
CA VAL A 160 13.28 -9.24 5.51
C VAL A 160 13.64 -10.43 6.40
N PRO A 161 12.72 -10.91 7.26
CA PRO A 161 13.05 -11.98 8.17
C PRO A 161 13.21 -13.33 7.45
N GLU A 162 14.14 -14.14 7.93
CA GLU A 162 14.44 -15.48 7.42
C GLU A 162 13.98 -16.53 8.44
N GLY A 163 12.98 -17.31 8.11
CA GLY A 163 12.48 -18.37 8.98
C GLY A 163 11.16 -18.96 8.46
N PRO A 164 10.61 -19.96 9.14
CA PRO A 164 9.32 -20.52 8.78
C PRO A 164 8.18 -19.50 8.87
N GLY A 165 7.21 -19.60 7.97
CA GLY A 165 6.07 -18.70 7.90
C GLY A 165 6.49 -17.27 7.51
N LEU A 166 6.15 -16.29 8.34
CA LEU A 166 6.57 -14.89 8.14
C LEU A 166 7.97 -14.59 8.71
N GLY A 167 8.69 -15.62 9.18
CA GLY A 167 10.09 -15.54 9.56
C GLY A 167 10.38 -14.98 10.93
N VAL A 168 9.38 -14.67 11.74
CA VAL A 168 9.54 -14.13 13.10
C VAL A 168 8.71 -14.90 14.12
N PRO A 169 9.18 -14.98 15.38
CA PRO A 169 8.33 -15.46 16.45
C PRO A 169 7.26 -14.42 16.80
N PHE A 170 6.09 -14.90 17.24
CA PHE A 170 5.03 -14.06 17.78
C PHE A 170 5.07 -14.12 19.32
N ASP A 171 4.71 -13.03 19.98
CA ASP A 171 4.44 -12.99 21.41
C ASP A 171 3.03 -13.55 21.68
N TRP A 172 2.95 -14.88 21.78
CA TRP A 172 1.68 -15.58 21.99
C TRP A 172 1.07 -15.25 23.34
N ASP A 173 1.86 -15.01 24.39
CA ASP A 173 1.37 -14.62 25.70
C ASP A 173 0.64 -13.26 25.63
N PHE A 174 1.24 -12.31 24.92
CA PHE A 174 0.58 -11.02 24.66
C PHE A 174 -0.70 -11.19 23.83
N ILE A 175 -0.64 -11.96 22.74
CA ILE A 175 -1.80 -12.19 21.84
C ILE A 175 -2.95 -12.85 22.63
N ASP A 176 -2.68 -13.88 23.38
CA ASP A 176 -3.70 -14.61 24.18
C ASP A 176 -4.33 -13.73 25.26
N ALA A 177 -3.52 -12.88 25.91
CA ALA A 177 -4.02 -11.94 26.91
C ALA A 177 -4.93 -10.83 26.34
N HIS A 178 -4.82 -10.53 25.03
CA HIS A 178 -5.52 -9.40 24.41
C HIS A 178 -6.51 -9.82 23.30
N LYS A 179 -6.64 -11.11 23.02
CA LYS A 179 -7.59 -11.58 22.00
C LYS A 179 -9.04 -11.31 22.43
N THR A 180 -9.84 -10.81 21.49
CA THR A 180 -11.26 -10.49 21.68
C THR A 180 -12.19 -11.55 21.07
N GLY A 181 -11.65 -12.47 20.32
CA GLY A 181 -12.38 -13.55 19.66
C GLY A 181 -11.45 -14.52 18.94
N GLU A 182 -11.99 -15.66 18.56
CA GLU A 182 -11.29 -16.70 17.80
C GLU A 182 -12.23 -17.31 16.77
N THR A 183 -11.75 -17.51 15.55
CA THR A 183 -12.46 -18.27 14.51
C THR A 183 -11.55 -19.36 13.99
N VAL A 184 -12.01 -20.60 14.08
CA VAL A 184 -11.29 -21.76 13.55
C VAL A 184 -11.88 -22.13 12.19
N PHE A 185 -11.01 -22.26 11.20
CA PHE A 185 -11.37 -22.74 9.86
C PHE A 185 -10.93 -24.21 9.75
N GLU A 186 -11.87 -25.11 9.42
CA GLU A 186 -11.62 -26.53 9.19
C GLU A 186 -11.24 -26.80 7.71
#